data_7e9d901ef3f0f3260f7818d51d3bc756
#
_entry.id   7e9d901ef3f0f3260f7818d51d3bc756
#
_cell.length_a   1.000
_cell.length_b   1.000
_cell.length_c   1.000
_cell.angle_alpha   90.00
_cell.angle_beta   90.00
_cell.angle_gamma   90.00
#
_symmetry.space_group_name_H-M   'P 1'
#
loop_
_entity.id
_entity.type
_entity.pdbx_description
1 polymer ?
#
loop_
_entity_poly.entity_id
_entity_poly.type
_entity_poly.pdbx_seq_one_letter_code
_entity_poly.pdbx_strand_id
1 'polypeptide(L)'
;MSRALRLLPALLLACSSSGPTPTTPAPPPPAAAPAATPAPVPKASPVAAVPEASVPVPEASPAVAPRGPIELTFVGDIIFGRYRGDNTFDPIPGPDDHPFADIADTMRSDLLVGNLETPLTYDLPLKSPIGAQFRFGASKQMAAHLVDGGFTALSLANNHAFDLRAQGMIDSPVILRELGLVPLGAARTEAPLFRVETIERSGWKVGFLAVTARRNAPHFDGTPELPFASTNDFDALLSPVIAAARAQHDLIIVFVHWGEEYADDPAPHQRRAAKALLDHGADLVVGHHPHVLQGIERHGRGAVAYSLGNFLFENTNDIPRLTGVLRARFTAERCLETLTFHPAYIKRTPSKHPVPATGGMGKQVRARMTELSAPLATSFELQGENLTLGSFPCTPATAL
;
A
#
# COMPACT_ATOMS: atom_id res chain seq x y z
N MET A 1 -35.89 -6.76 -55.08
CA MET A 1 -35.07 -7.18 -56.20
C MET A 1 -33.63 -7.20 -55.85
N SER A 2 -33.09 -8.35 -55.89
CA SER A 2 -31.76 -8.90 -56.11
C SER A 2 -30.66 -8.66 -55.02
N ARG A 3 -30.40 -9.75 -54.32
CA ARG A 3 -29.23 -10.05 -53.49
C ARG A 3 -27.99 -10.20 -54.36
N ALA A 4 -26.86 -9.69 -53.93
CA ALA A 4 -25.55 -10.13 -54.42
C ALA A 4 -24.70 -10.56 -53.24
N LEU A 5 -24.56 -11.86 -53.09
CA LEU A 5 -23.66 -12.58 -52.17
C LEU A 5 -22.27 -12.56 -52.81
N ARG A 6 -21.26 -12.06 -52.07
CA ARG A 6 -19.83 -12.22 -52.49
C ARG A 6 -19.15 -13.19 -51.56
N LEU A 7 -18.76 -14.33 -52.09
CA LEU A 7 -17.90 -15.37 -51.50
C LEU A 7 -16.46 -14.88 -51.46
N LEU A 8 -15.78 -15.00 -50.30
CA LEU A 8 -14.32 -14.95 -50.16
C LEU A 8 -13.73 -16.35 -50.28
N PRO A 9 -12.59 -16.55 -50.93
CA PRO A 9 -11.93 -17.85 -51.01
C PRO A 9 -11.12 -18.13 -49.70
N ALA A 10 -11.19 -19.38 -49.25
CA ALA A 10 -10.40 -19.94 -48.18
C ALA A 10 -8.98 -20.19 -48.67
N LEU A 11 -7.99 -19.64 -47.93
CA LEU A 11 -6.58 -19.95 -48.07
C LEU A 11 -6.20 -21.10 -47.16
N LEU A 12 -5.88 -22.26 -47.75
CA LEU A 12 -5.29 -23.42 -47.10
C LEU A 12 -3.82 -23.11 -46.76
N LEU A 13 -3.46 -23.01 -45.49
CA LEU A 13 -2.06 -23.04 -45.03
C LEU A 13 -1.66 -24.48 -44.73
N ALA A 14 -0.67 -24.97 -45.46
CA ALA A 14 -0.05 -26.27 -45.25
C ALA A 14 0.82 -26.25 -43.98
N CYS A 15 0.58 -27.19 -43.06
CA CYS A 15 1.48 -27.51 -41.96
C CYS A 15 2.69 -28.26 -42.45
N SER A 16 3.90 -27.69 -42.34
CA SER A 16 5.15 -28.41 -42.43
C SER A 16 5.62 -28.78 -41.03
N SER A 17 5.64 -30.08 -40.75
CA SER A 17 6.19 -30.69 -39.53
C SER A 17 7.72 -30.71 -39.62
N SER A 18 8.39 -29.92 -38.79
CA SER A 18 9.82 -30.05 -38.50
C SER A 18 10.01 -31.02 -37.30
N GLY A 19 10.65 -32.14 -37.51
CA GLY A 19 10.99 -33.12 -36.49
C GLY A 19 12.06 -32.62 -35.52
N PRO A 20 12.21 -33.26 -34.35
CA PRO A 20 13.12 -32.83 -33.30
C PRO A 20 14.60 -33.05 -33.67
N THR A 21 15.42 -32.04 -33.44
CA THR A 21 16.87 -32.09 -33.53
C THR A 21 17.43 -32.93 -32.38
N PRO A 22 18.43 -33.77 -32.61
CA PRO A 22 19.03 -34.59 -31.54
C PRO A 22 19.88 -33.72 -30.59
N THR A 23 19.56 -33.75 -29.30
CA THR A 23 20.35 -33.13 -28.23
C THR A 23 21.56 -33.98 -27.88
N THR A 24 22.73 -33.38 -27.97
CA THR A 24 24.01 -33.98 -27.49
C THR A 24 23.99 -33.99 -25.95
N PRO A 25 24.38 -35.11 -25.30
CA PRO A 25 24.43 -35.14 -23.83
C PRO A 25 25.55 -34.26 -23.27
N ALA A 26 25.27 -33.57 -22.18
CA ALA A 26 26.24 -32.76 -21.44
C ALA A 26 27.33 -33.63 -20.79
N PRO A 27 28.57 -33.14 -20.67
CA PRO A 27 29.66 -33.87 -20.00
C PRO A 27 29.40 -34.01 -18.50
N PRO A 28 29.88 -35.09 -17.85
CA PRO A 28 29.73 -35.31 -16.42
C PRO A 28 30.52 -34.28 -15.60
N PRO A 29 30.07 -33.97 -14.37
CA PRO A 29 30.76 -33.03 -13.49
C PRO A 29 32.12 -33.59 -13.03
N PRO A 30 33.12 -32.75 -12.75
CA PRO A 30 34.43 -33.19 -12.28
C PRO A 30 34.35 -33.84 -10.89
N ALA A 31 35.17 -34.86 -10.70
CA ALA A 31 35.25 -35.63 -9.45
C ALA A 31 35.68 -34.73 -8.27
N ALA A 32 35.04 -34.92 -7.13
CA ALA A 32 35.38 -34.25 -5.88
C ALA A 32 36.78 -34.57 -5.40
N ALA A 33 37.54 -33.55 -5.00
CA ALA A 33 38.85 -33.69 -4.39
C ALA A 33 38.75 -34.36 -3.01
N PRO A 34 39.78 -35.15 -2.60
CA PRO A 34 39.75 -35.85 -1.32
C PRO A 34 39.84 -34.87 -0.14
N ALA A 35 39.04 -35.17 0.91
CA ALA A 35 38.98 -34.40 2.14
C ALA A 35 40.33 -34.37 2.87
N ALA A 36 40.78 -33.20 3.27
CA ALA A 36 41.97 -33.00 4.08
C ALA A 36 41.78 -33.55 5.50
N THR A 37 42.78 -34.26 5.99
CA THR A 37 42.86 -34.85 7.32
C THR A 37 42.96 -33.72 8.38
N PRO A 38 42.18 -33.73 9.48
CA PRO A 38 42.27 -32.68 10.52
C PRO A 38 43.58 -32.81 11.31
N ALA A 39 44.19 -31.64 11.56
CA ALA A 39 45.37 -31.49 12.39
C ALA A 39 45.08 -31.78 13.88
N PRO A 40 46.04 -32.25 14.69
CA PRO A 40 45.81 -32.58 16.09
C PRO A 40 45.59 -31.31 16.94
N VAL A 41 44.57 -31.37 17.81
CA VAL A 41 44.21 -30.30 18.78
C VAL A 41 45.27 -30.28 19.91
N PRO A 42 45.84 -29.10 20.25
CA PRO A 42 46.76 -28.98 21.38
C PRO A 42 46.01 -29.14 22.70
N LYS A 43 46.62 -29.91 23.63
CA LYS A 43 46.12 -30.11 25.00
C LYS A 43 46.11 -28.80 25.76
N ALA A 44 44.97 -28.44 26.32
CA ALA A 44 44.80 -27.29 27.16
C ALA A 44 45.59 -27.44 28.50
N SER A 45 46.36 -26.43 28.84
CA SER A 45 46.95 -26.24 30.18
C SER A 45 45.88 -25.79 31.18
N PRO A 46 46.02 -26.11 32.48
CA PRO A 46 45.01 -25.74 33.48
C PRO A 46 45.03 -24.22 33.69
N VAL A 47 43.86 -23.64 33.48
CA VAL A 47 43.61 -22.20 33.79
C VAL A 47 43.43 -22.02 35.30
N ALA A 48 44.20 -21.13 35.89
CA ALA A 48 44.09 -20.72 37.29
C ALA A 48 42.70 -20.07 37.52
N ALA A 49 42.05 -20.36 38.64
CA ALA A 49 40.78 -19.81 39.05
C ALA A 49 40.86 -18.28 39.21
N VAL A 50 40.08 -17.56 38.42
CA VAL A 50 39.83 -16.13 38.53
C VAL A 50 38.72 -15.93 39.57
N PRO A 51 38.81 -14.99 40.49
CA PRO A 51 37.75 -14.72 41.47
C PRO A 51 36.48 -14.25 40.77
N GLU A 52 35.34 -14.76 41.17
CA GLU A 52 34.00 -14.41 40.72
C GLU A 52 33.76 -12.89 40.90
N ALA A 53 33.85 -12.15 39.83
CA ALA A 53 33.40 -10.74 39.83
C ALA A 53 31.86 -10.79 39.89
N SER A 54 31.29 -10.14 40.90
CA SER A 54 29.85 -9.92 41.04
C SER A 54 29.31 -9.27 39.76
N VAL A 55 28.48 -9.99 39.03
CA VAL A 55 27.74 -9.46 37.88
C VAL A 55 26.82 -8.37 38.39
N PRO A 56 26.93 -7.11 37.90
CA PRO A 56 25.97 -6.08 38.27
C PRO A 56 24.58 -6.52 37.83
N VAL A 57 23.62 -6.50 38.78
CA VAL A 57 22.21 -6.69 38.48
C VAL A 57 21.81 -5.65 37.42
N PRO A 58 21.20 -6.05 36.31
CA PRO A 58 20.78 -5.05 35.30
C PRO A 58 19.87 -4.04 35.99
N GLU A 59 20.25 -2.78 35.94
CA GLU A 59 19.40 -1.68 36.33
C GLU A 59 18.08 -1.81 35.59
N ALA A 60 16.95 -1.83 36.34
CA ALA A 60 15.63 -1.93 35.73
C ALA A 60 15.52 -0.84 34.68
N SER A 61 15.25 -1.23 33.43
CA SER A 61 14.95 -0.28 32.35
C SER A 61 13.95 0.75 32.86
N PRO A 62 14.17 2.05 32.63
CA PRO A 62 13.25 3.08 33.09
C PRO A 62 11.84 2.70 32.62
N ALA A 63 10.88 2.71 33.56
CA ALA A 63 9.49 2.42 33.26
C ALA A 63 9.05 3.34 32.12
N VAL A 64 8.72 2.74 30.97
CA VAL A 64 8.18 3.47 29.83
C VAL A 64 6.94 4.20 30.33
N ALA A 65 6.93 5.54 30.21
CA ALA A 65 5.78 6.34 30.59
C ALA A 65 4.51 5.76 29.93
N PRO A 66 3.38 5.70 30.65
CA PRO A 66 2.16 5.15 30.08
C PRO A 66 1.82 5.96 28.82
N ARG A 67 1.76 5.27 27.66
CA ARG A 67 1.41 5.89 26.39
C ARG A 67 -0.08 6.26 26.39
N GLY A 68 -0.41 7.37 25.75
CA GLY A 68 -1.79 7.76 25.48
C GLY A 68 -2.39 7.01 24.27
N PRO A 69 -3.64 7.28 23.93
CA PRO A 69 -4.23 6.82 22.68
C PRO A 69 -3.46 7.40 21.46
N ILE A 70 -3.61 6.76 20.29
CA ILE A 70 -3.01 7.22 19.02
C ILE A 70 -4.09 7.34 17.95
N GLU A 71 -3.98 8.34 17.11
CA GLU A 71 -4.84 8.53 15.93
C GLU A 71 -4.05 8.35 14.64
N LEU A 72 -4.54 7.46 13.77
CA LEU A 72 -4.01 7.23 12.43
C LEU A 72 -5.04 7.69 11.41
N THR A 73 -4.61 8.48 10.44
CA THR A 73 -5.47 8.98 9.36
C THR A 73 -5.01 8.42 8.02
N PHE A 74 -5.97 8.03 7.20
CA PHE A 74 -5.77 7.40 5.90
C PHE A 74 -6.58 8.14 4.83
N VAL A 75 -5.96 8.31 3.66
CA VAL A 75 -6.59 8.92 2.49
C VAL A 75 -6.42 8.03 1.26
N GLY A 76 -7.20 8.28 0.22
CA GLY A 76 -7.21 7.53 -1.03
C GLY A 76 -6.00 7.78 -1.94
N ASP A 77 -6.20 7.55 -3.24
CA ASP A 77 -5.16 7.57 -4.26
C ASP A 77 -4.71 9.00 -4.59
N ILE A 78 -3.39 9.20 -4.64
CA ILE A 78 -2.74 10.50 -4.87
C ILE A 78 -1.93 10.42 -6.15
N ILE A 79 -2.25 11.29 -7.13
CA ILE A 79 -1.41 11.53 -8.30
C ILE A 79 -1.04 13.02 -8.41
N PHE A 80 0.22 13.30 -8.79
CA PHE A 80 0.70 14.68 -8.97
C PHE A 80 0.78 15.11 -10.43
N GLY A 81 0.68 14.18 -11.36
CA GLY A 81 0.68 14.50 -12.77
C GLY A 81 0.56 13.27 -13.65
N ARG A 82 0.13 13.51 -14.87
CA ARG A 82 -0.07 12.45 -15.85
C ARG A 82 0.43 12.86 -17.22
N TYR A 83 0.72 11.87 -18.04
CA TYR A 83 0.96 12.06 -19.46
C TYR A 83 -0.34 11.84 -20.23
N ARG A 84 -0.72 12.83 -21.07
CA ARG A 84 -1.94 12.80 -21.88
C ARG A 84 -1.77 11.87 -23.08
N GLY A 85 -2.85 11.64 -23.84
CA GLY A 85 -2.85 10.80 -25.04
C GLY A 85 -1.91 11.29 -26.15
N ASP A 86 -1.61 12.59 -26.19
CA ASP A 86 -0.60 13.21 -27.06
C ASP A 86 0.82 13.15 -26.47
N ASN A 87 0.96 12.47 -25.34
CA ASN A 87 2.20 12.29 -24.58
C ASN A 87 2.75 13.59 -23.94
N THR A 88 1.95 14.64 -23.80
CA THR A 88 2.31 15.82 -23.01
C THR A 88 2.07 15.59 -21.53
N PHE A 89 2.94 16.18 -20.69
CA PHE A 89 2.77 16.12 -19.23
C PHE A 89 1.77 17.16 -18.75
N ASP A 90 0.85 16.75 -17.87
CA ASP A 90 -0.19 17.57 -17.27
C ASP A 90 -0.08 17.49 -15.75
N PRO A 91 0.41 18.54 -15.07
CA PRO A 91 0.55 18.54 -13.61
C PRO A 91 -0.81 18.61 -12.91
N ILE A 92 -0.88 17.99 -11.75
CA ILE A 92 -2.02 18.00 -10.83
C ILE A 92 -1.43 18.08 -9.41
N PRO A 93 -1.45 19.14 -8.71
CA PRO A 93 -2.01 20.49 -8.92
C PRO A 93 -1.14 21.39 -9.82
N GLY A 94 -1.61 22.59 -10.08
CA GLY A 94 -0.80 23.60 -10.71
C GLY A 94 0.36 24.07 -9.80
N PRO A 95 1.32 24.81 -10.36
CA PRO A 95 2.57 25.16 -9.65
C PRO A 95 2.37 26.03 -8.39
N ASP A 96 1.28 26.78 -8.33
CA ASP A 96 0.96 27.70 -7.21
C ASP A 96 -0.17 27.15 -6.31
N ASP A 97 -0.61 25.90 -6.53
CA ASP A 97 -1.69 25.29 -5.76
C ASP A 97 -1.15 24.67 -4.46
N HIS A 98 -1.95 24.76 -3.40
CA HIS A 98 -1.74 24.03 -2.15
C HIS A 98 -2.80 22.93 -2.03
N PRO A 99 -2.58 21.75 -2.63
CA PRO A 99 -3.66 20.79 -2.89
C PRO A 99 -4.33 20.24 -1.63
N PHE A 100 -3.69 20.34 -0.48
CA PHE A 100 -4.21 19.82 0.79
C PHE A 100 -4.67 20.90 1.77
N ALA A 101 -4.52 22.20 1.42
CA ALA A 101 -4.81 23.30 2.36
C ALA A 101 -6.26 23.29 2.86
N ASP A 102 -7.22 23.10 1.96
CA ASP A 102 -8.66 23.15 2.29
C ASP A 102 -9.12 21.97 3.18
N ILE A 103 -8.34 20.89 3.28
CA ILE A 103 -8.68 19.67 4.01
C ILE A 103 -7.70 19.35 5.15
N ALA A 104 -6.67 20.17 5.36
CA ALA A 104 -5.59 19.95 6.30
C ALA A 104 -6.08 19.63 7.72
N ASP A 105 -7.08 20.36 8.23
CA ASP A 105 -7.63 20.11 9.58
C ASP A 105 -8.30 18.75 9.70
N THR A 106 -8.94 18.28 8.64
CA THR A 106 -9.55 16.94 8.61
C THR A 106 -8.50 15.83 8.58
N MET A 107 -7.33 16.08 7.96
CA MET A 107 -6.24 15.11 7.88
C MET A 107 -5.35 15.04 9.12
N ARG A 108 -5.37 16.07 9.98
CA ARG A 108 -4.45 16.18 11.13
C ARG A 108 -4.62 15.03 12.12
N SER A 109 -3.53 14.29 12.38
CA SER A 109 -3.46 13.18 13.34
C SER A 109 -2.00 12.90 13.72
N ASP A 110 -1.76 11.87 14.54
CA ASP A 110 -0.40 11.44 14.87
C ASP A 110 0.35 10.88 13.66
N LEU A 111 -0.33 10.10 12.82
CA LEU A 111 0.21 9.53 11.57
C LEU A 111 -0.81 9.72 10.45
N LEU A 112 -0.38 10.38 9.37
CA LEU A 112 -1.17 10.53 8.13
C LEU A 112 -0.52 9.72 7.01
N VAL A 113 -1.28 8.81 6.40
CA VAL A 113 -0.80 7.86 5.40
C VAL A 113 -1.73 7.84 4.18
N GLY A 114 -1.15 7.80 2.97
CA GLY A 114 -1.89 7.69 1.70
C GLY A 114 -1.24 6.73 0.71
N ASN A 115 -1.89 6.49 -0.40
CA ASN A 115 -1.32 5.77 -1.54
C ASN A 115 -0.80 6.75 -2.58
N LEU A 116 0.52 6.81 -2.77
CA LEU A 116 1.15 7.62 -3.82
C LEU A 116 1.20 6.81 -5.11
N GLU A 117 0.20 7.01 -5.95
CA GLU A 117 0.04 6.28 -7.22
C GLU A 117 0.82 6.92 -8.37
N THR A 118 1.78 7.77 -8.02
CA THR A 118 2.66 8.49 -8.94
C THR A 118 4.10 8.18 -8.60
N PRO A 119 4.88 7.54 -9.47
CA PRO A 119 6.31 7.41 -9.26
C PRO A 119 6.99 8.78 -9.33
N LEU A 120 8.01 8.95 -8.50
CA LEU A 120 8.79 10.18 -8.39
C LEU A 120 10.13 10.05 -9.11
N THR A 121 10.66 11.19 -9.59
CA THR A 121 12.01 11.27 -10.14
C THR A 121 12.60 12.67 -9.92
N TYR A 122 13.93 12.77 -9.98
CA TYR A 122 14.63 14.05 -9.93
C TYR A 122 14.54 14.81 -11.26
N ASP A 123 14.51 14.09 -12.35
CA ASP A 123 14.45 14.65 -13.72
C ASP A 123 13.19 14.11 -14.43
N LEU A 124 12.09 14.86 -14.28
CA LEU A 124 10.81 14.45 -14.83
C LEU A 124 10.82 14.58 -16.35
N PRO A 125 10.66 13.48 -17.10
CA PRO A 125 10.69 13.54 -18.56
C PRO A 125 9.48 14.31 -19.09
N LEU A 126 9.72 15.16 -20.11
CA LEU A 126 8.65 15.92 -20.78
C LEU A 126 7.64 15.03 -21.50
N LYS A 127 8.05 13.80 -21.84
CA LYS A 127 7.21 12.78 -22.47
C LYS A 127 7.30 11.48 -21.69
N SER A 128 6.22 10.71 -21.65
CA SER A 128 6.22 9.41 -20.99
C SER A 128 7.32 8.51 -21.60
N PRO A 129 8.16 7.87 -20.76
CA PRO A 129 9.18 6.95 -21.21
C PRO A 129 8.63 5.61 -21.71
N ILE A 130 7.35 5.33 -21.44
CA ILE A 130 6.61 4.17 -21.91
C ILE A 130 5.32 4.65 -22.56
N GLY A 131 5.18 4.43 -23.87
CA GLY A 131 3.97 4.82 -24.60
C GLY A 131 2.76 4.04 -24.08
N ALA A 132 1.81 4.73 -23.45
CA ALA A 132 0.50 4.21 -23.10
C ALA A 132 -0.41 5.32 -22.58
N GLN A 133 -1.72 5.08 -22.60
CA GLN A 133 -2.70 5.88 -21.88
C GLN A 133 -2.50 5.70 -20.37
N PHE A 134 -2.82 6.74 -19.59
CA PHE A 134 -2.78 6.73 -18.13
C PHE A 134 -1.39 6.37 -17.57
N ARG A 135 -0.42 7.25 -17.83
CA ARG A 135 0.91 7.19 -17.21
C ARG A 135 1.10 8.38 -16.31
N PHE A 136 1.63 8.10 -15.10
CA PHE A 136 1.83 9.10 -14.06
C PHE A 136 3.31 9.38 -13.87
N GLY A 137 3.60 10.54 -13.32
CA GLY A 137 4.94 10.95 -12.94
C GLY A 137 4.91 12.23 -12.14
N ALA A 138 5.91 12.43 -11.28
CA ALA A 138 6.10 13.68 -10.56
C ALA A 138 7.57 13.93 -10.26
N SER A 139 7.92 15.21 -10.15
CA SER A 139 9.23 15.63 -9.66
C SER A 139 9.26 15.65 -8.13
N LYS A 140 10.48 15.66 -7.56
CA LYS A 140 10.69 15.89 -6.13
C LYS A 140 10.01 17.18 -5.64
N GLN A 141 10.04 18.25 -6.45
CA GLN A 141 9.42 19.53 -6.11
C GLN A 141 7.89 19.39 -5.95
N MET A 142 7.22 18.65 -6.86
CA MET A 142 5.78 18.38 -6.74
C MET A 142 5.47 17.52 -5.51
N ALA A 143 6.31 16.56 -5.20
CA ALA A 143 6.17 15.71 -4.02
C ALA A 143 6.32 16.48 -2.69
N ALA A 144 6.93 17.67 -2.69
CA ALA A 144 7.04 18.50 -1.48
C ALA A 144 5.67 18.90 -0.90
N HIS A 145 4.62 18.97 -1.72
CA HIS A 145 3.24 19.19 -1.24
C HIS A 145 2.76 18.11 -0.25
N LEU A 146 3.35 16.90 -0.26
CA LEU A 146 3.05 15.88 0.74
C LEU A 146 3.52 16.30 2.14
N VAL A 147 4.67 17.00 2.22
CA VAL A 147 5.19 17.54 3.48
C VAL A 147 4.28 18.66 3.99
N ASP A 148 3.87 19.57 3.10
CA ASP A 148 2.96 20.66 3.43
C ASP A 148 1.58 20.12 3.87
N GLY A 149 1.14 19.01 3.30
CA GLY A 149 -0.08 18.27 3.67
C GLY A 149 0.02 17.52 5.00
N GLY A 150 1.21 17.44 5.61
CA GLY A 150 1.44 16.76 6.88
C GLY A 150 1.51 15.24 6.80
N PHE A 151 1.76 14.67 5.61
CA PHE A 151 1.93 13.22 5.46
C PHE A 151 3.13 12.71 6.27
N THR A 152 2.98 11.50 6.80
CA THR A 152 4.05 10.78 7.51
C THR A 152 4.64 9.68 6.64
N ALA A 153 3.77 8.96 5.91
CA ALA A 153 4.18 7.83 5.09
C ALA A 153 3.30 7.70 3.83
N LEU A 154 3.86 7.12 2.79
CA LEU A 154 3.17 6.87 1.52
C LEU A 154 3.41 5.44 1.05
N SER A 155 2.32 4.75 0.66
CA SER A 155 2.42 3.48 -0.07
C SER A 155 2.89 3.74 -1.49
N LEU A 156 3.93 3.00 -1.92
CA LEU A 156 4.45 2.94 -3.28
C LEU A 156 4.07 1.63 -4.00
N ALA A 157 3.39 0.72 -3.28
CA ALA A 157 2.99 -0.58 -3.81
C ALA A 157 1.69 -0.44 -4.60
N ASN A 158 1.79 -0.06 -5.88
CA ASN A 158 0.65 0.10 -6.79
C ASN A 158 1.02 -0.26 -8.23
N ASN A 159 0.03 -0.29 -9.13
CA ASN A 159 0.20 -0.67 -10.53
C ASN A 159 0.95 0.38 -11.37
N HIS A 160 1.06 1.62 -10.91
CA HIS A 160 1.74 2.72 -11.60
C HIS A 160 3.22 2.90 -11.21
N ALA A 161 3.73 2.12 -10.28
CA ALA A 161 5.11 2.24 -9.80
C ALA A 161 6.17 2.17 -10.91
N PHE A 162 5.88 1.52 -12.05
CA PHE A 162 6.77 1.38 -13.20
C PHE A 162 6.55 2.42 -14.31
N ASP A 163 5.68 3.40 -14.13
CA ASP A 163 5.34 4.38 -15.19
C ASP A 163 6.51 5.25 -15.61
N LEU A 164 7.48 5.48 -14.72
CA LEU A 164 8.78 6.09 -15.04
C LEU A 164 9.90 5.02 -15.16
N ARG A 165 9.55 3.77 -15.52
CA ARG A 165 10.47 2.62 -15.62
C ARG A 165 11.18 2.33 -14.28
N ALA A 166 12.28 1.59 -14.33
CA ALA A 166 13.08 1.26 -13.15
C ALA A 166 13.56 2.49 -12.39
N GLN A 167 13.83 3.61 -13.11
CA GLN A 167 14.30 4.83 -12.46
C GLN A 167 13.28 5.39 -11.47
N GLY A 168 11.99 5.43 -11.83
CA GLY A 168 10.93 5.87 -10.91
C GLY A 168 10.80 4.97 -9.68
N MET A 169 10.99 3.66 -9.84
CA MET A 169 10.97 2.71 -8.72
C MET A 169 12.17 2.90 -7.77
N ILE A 170 13.32 3.33 -8.30
CA ILE A 170 14.53 3.62 -7.53
C ILE A 170 14.45 4.97 -6.85
N ASP A 171 14.05 6.01 -7.59
CA ASP A 171 14.03 7.39 -7.10
C ASP A 171 12.93 7.63 -6.06
N SER A 172 11.73 7.07 -6.26
CA SER A 172 10.57 7.35 -5.39
C SER A 172 10.86 7.15 -3.90
N PRO A 173 11.39 5.99 -3.44
CA PRO A 173 11.65 5.80 -2.02
C PRO A 173 12.80 6.68 -1.50
N VAL A 174 13.74 7.06 -2.34
CA VAL A 174 14.85 7.95 -1.96
C VAL A 174 14.32 9.37 -1.77
N ILE A 175 13.56 9.87 -2.74
CA ILE A 175 12.95 11.22 -2.70
C ILE A 175 12.03 11.36 -1.48
N LEU A 176 11.19 10.35 -1.19
CA LEU A 176 10.34 10.41 0.01
C LEU A 176 11.16 10.50 1.30
N ARG A 177 12.24 9.72 1.44
CA ARG A 177 13.12 9.80 2.62
C ARG A 177 13.82 11.15 2.72
N GLU A 178 14.26 11.73 1.62
CA GLU A 178 14.87 13.08 1.58
C GLU A 178 13.88 14.17 1.99
N LEU A 179 12.58 13.95 1.76
CA LEU A 179 11.49 14.81 2.22
C LEU A 179 11.06 14.52 3.67
N GLY A 180 11.70 13.57 4.37
CA GLY A 180 11.34 13.18 5.72
C GLY A 180 10.11 12.26 5.80
N LEU A 181 9.70 11.65 4.69
CA LEU A 181 8.53 10.78 4.59
C LEU A 181 8.95 9.30 4.54
N VAL A 182 8.13 8.42 5.09
CA VAL A 182 8.41 6.97 5.10
C VAL A 182 7.81 6.31 3.86
N PRO A 183 8.64 5.72 2.97
CA PRO A 183 8.12 4.94 1.84
C PRO A 183 7.71 3.55 2.30
N LEU A 184 6.45 3.18 2.11
CA LEU A 184 5.90 1.86 2.39
C LEU A 184 5.83 1.04 1.11
N GLY A 185 6.19 -0.25 1.17
CA GLY A 185 6.08 -1.14 0.02
C GLY A 185 6.91 -0.70 -1.19
N ALA A 186 8.06 -0.09 -0.95
CA ALA A 186 9.00 0.26 -2.03
C ALA A 186 9.52 -1.00 -2.73
N ALA A 187 9.67 -0.91 -4.06
CA ALA A 187 10.27 -1.96 -4.85
C ALA A 187 11.72 -2.25 -4.43
N ARG A 188 12.15 -3.51 -4.55
CA ARG A 188 13.42 -4.01 -4.01
C ARG A 188 14.12 -4.96 -4.97
N THR A 189 15.44 -5.00 -4.89
CA THR A 189 16.28 -5.99 -5.59
C THR A 189 16.64 -7.18 -4.71
N GLU A 190 16.34 -7.08 -3.40
CA GLU A 190 16.75 -8.08 -2.40
C GLU A 190 15.55 -8.59 -1.59
N ALA A 191 15.60 -9.85 -1.17
CA ALA A 191 14.63 -10.46 -0.26
C ALA A 191 14.78 -9.90 1.18
N PRO A 192 13.72 -9.93 2.00
CA PRO A 192 12.38 -10.35 1.66
C PRO A 192 11.62 -9.26 0.89
N LEU A 193 10.77 -9.69 -0.05
CA LEU A 193 9.94 -8.79 -0.85
C LEU A 193 8.85 -8.13 0.01
N PHE A 194 8.17 -8.91 0.83
CA PHE A 194 7.16 -8.43 1.78
C PHE A 194 7.81 -8.10 3.11
N ARG A 195 7.72 -6.83 3.51
CA ARG A 195 8.32 -6.33 4.74
C ARG A 195 7.40 -5.36 5.46
N VAL A 196 7.37 -5.45 6.78
CA VAL A 196 6.70 -4.47 7.64
C VAL A 196 7.68 -3.33 7.92
N GLU A 197 7.31 -2.12 7.53
CA GLU A 197 8.03 -0.89 7.87
C GLU A 197 7.51 -0.38 9.21
N THR A 198 8.43 -0.01 10.10
CA THR A 198 8.08 0.46 11.44
C THR A 198 8.11 1.98 11.50
N ILE A 199 7.06 2.58 12.06
CA ILE A 199 7.04 4.00 12.41
C ILE A 199 6.84 4.09 13.93
N GLU A 200 7.78 4.77 14.58
CA GLU A 200 7.68 5.08 16.02
C GLU A 200 7.10 6.48 16.21
N ARG A 201 6.04 6.58 17.00
CA ARG A 201 5.37 7.85 17.31
C ARG A 201 4.75 7.79 18.70
N SER A 202 5.09 8.76 19.55
CA SER A 202 4.48 8.94 20.89
C SER A 202 4.50 7.66 21.75
N GLY A 203 5.59 6.88 21.66
CA GLY A 203 5.75 5.61 22.39
C GLY A 203 5.04 4.42 21.73
N TRP A 204 4.47 4.57 20.54
CA TRP A 204 3.91 3.51 19.74
C TRP A 204 4.89 3.00 18.69
N LYS A 205 4.87 1.69 18.44
CA LYS A 205 5.50 1.04 17.30
C LYS A 205 4.42 0.55 16.35
N VAL A 206 4.20 1.30 15.28
CA VAL A 206 3.19 0.97 14.27
C VAL A 206 3.88 0.33 13.08
N GLY A 207 3.52 -0.91 12.77
CA GLY A 207 3.99 -1.64 11.60
C GLY A 207 3.08 -1.41 10.41
N PHE A 208 3.66 -1.13 9.24
CA PHE A 208 2.96 -0.98 7.97
C PHE A 208 3.45 -2.01 6.97
N LEU A 209 2.54 -2.83 6.45
CA LEU A 209 2.78 -3.73 5.31
C LEU A 209 2.04 -3.16 4.10
N ALA A 210 2.75 -2.81 3.04
CA ALA A 210 2.12 -2.36 1.80
C ALA A 210 2.39 -3.35 0.66
N VAL A 211 1.33 -3.71 -0.07
CA VAL A 211 1.34 -4.72 -1.13
C VAL A 211 0.40 -4.32 -2.26
N THR A 212 0.74 -4.69 -3.49
CA THR A 212 -0.16 -4.56 -4.63
C THR A 212 -0.58 -5.92 -5.18
N ALA A 213 -1.85 -6.05 -5.56
CA ALA A 213 -2.36 -7.17 -6.35
C ALA A 213 -2.56 -6.78 -7.83
N ARG A 214 -2.12 -5.59 -8.20
CA ARG A 214 -2.21 -5.03 -9.56
C ARG A 214 -0.85 -4.53 -10.02
N ARG A 215 -0.52 -4.76 -11.28
CA ARG A 215 0.66 -4.19 -11.95
C ARG A 215 0.37 -4.00 -13.42
N ASN A 216 0.77 -2.86 -13.97
CA ASN A 216 0.59 -2.51 -15.39
C ASN A 216 1.74 -3.03 -16.28
N ALA A 217 2.86 -3.40 -15.69
CA ALA A 217 4.02 -3.91 -16.42
C ALA A 217 4.55 -5.19 -15.77
N PRO A 218 5.07 -6.13 -16.57
CA PRO A 218 5.76 -7.30 -16.03
C PRO A 218 7.04 -6.89 -15.31
N HIS A 219 7.53 -7.78 -14.44
CA HIS A 219 8.88 -7.68 -13.91
C HIS A 219 9.90 -7.93 -15.04
N PHE A 220 10.99 -7.16 -15.06
CA PHE A 220 12.10 -7.33 -15.98
C PHE A 220 13.39 -7.59 -15.19
N ASP A 221 14.26 -8.42 -15.72
CA ASP A 221 15.58 -8.68 -15.13
C ASP A 221 16.35 -7.39 -14.87
N GLY A 222 16.92 -7.27 -13.67
CA GLY A 222 17.67 -6.09 -13.25
C GLY A 222 16.85 -4.89 -12.80
N THR A 223 15.51 -5.00 -12.77
CA THR A 223 14.65 -3.99 -12.14
C THR A 223 14.32 -4.37 -10.69
N PRO A 224 14.10 -3.37 -9.80
CA PRO A 224 13.53 -3.66 -8.49
C PRO A 224 12.16 -4.34 -8.64
N GLU A 225 11.87 -5.30 -7.78
CA GLU A 225 10.60 -6.01 -7.76
C GLU A 225 9.62 -5.35 -6.77
N LEU A 226 8.39 -5.14 -7.22
CA LEU A 226 7.30 -4.66 -6.36
C LEU A 226 6.87 -5.75 -5.38
N PRO A 227 6.45 -5.40 -4.17
CA PRO A 227 5.72 -6.31 -3.29
C PRO A 227 4.34 -6.61 -3.89
N PHE A 228 4.34 -7.50 -4.88
CA PHE A 228 3.18 -7.95 -5.64
C PHE A 228 2.81 -9.37 -5.25
N ALA A 229 1.52 -9.59 -4.99
CA ALA A 229 0.94 -10.92 -4.84
C ALA A 229 -0.50 -10.94 -5.37
N SER A 230 -0.95 -12.08 -5.89
CA SER A 230 -2.36 -12.29 -6.13
C SER A 230 -3.14 -12.28 -4.80
N THR A 231 -4.32 -11.71 -4.76
CA THR A 231 -5.16 -11.73 -3.55
C THR A 231 -5.51 -13.15 -3.07
N ASN A 232 -5.45 -14.15 -3.97
CA ASN A 232 -5.63 -15.55 -3.58
C ASN A 232 -4.43 -16.10 -2.80
N ASP A 233 -3.27 -15.50 -2.92
CA ASP A 233 -2.02 -15.93 -2.29
C ASP A 233 -1.70 -15.12 -1.01
N PHE A 234 -2.51 -14.11 -0.67
CA PHE A 234 -2.26 -13.22 0.48
C PHE A 234 -2.16 -13.99 1.80
N ASP A 235 -3.03 -14.94 2.04
CA ASP A 235 -2.98 -15.74 3.26
C ASP A 235 -1.65 -16.50 3.37
N ALA A 236 -1.23 -17.17 2.32
CA ALA A 236 0.01 -17.94 2.31
C ALA A 236 1.27 -17.08 2.39
N LEU A 237 1.27 -15.89 1.75
CA LEU A 237 2.46 -15.06 1.61
C LEU A 237 2.57 -13.97 2.68
N LEU A 238 1.44 -13.36 3.08
CA LEU A 238 1.44 -12.18 3.95
C LEU A 238 1.11 -12.52 5.41
N SER A 239 0.26 -13.52 5.66
CA SER A 239 -0.11 -13.89 7.03
C SER A 239 1.09 -14.30 7.88
N PRO A 240 2.09 -15.07 7.39
CA PRO A 240 3.30 -15.34 8.16
C PRO A 240 4.13 -14.09 8.47
N VAL A 241 4.17 -13.11 7.53
CA VAL A 241 4.88 -11.84 7.73
C VAL A 241 4.22 -11.01 8.83
N ILE A 242 2.88 -10.93 8.81
CA ILE A 242 2.08 -10.23 9.83
C ILE A 242 2.25 -10.89 11.21
N ALA A 243 2.12 -12.22 11.28
CA ALA A 243 2.27 -12.97 12.52
C ALA A 243 3.68 -12.78 13.13
N ALA A 244 4.72 -12.84 12.33
CA ALA A 244 6.09 -12.57 12.78
C ALA A 244 6.29 -11.13 13.27
N ALA A 245 5.67 -10.16 12.59
CA ALA A 245 5.76 -8.74 12.95
C ALA A 245 4.97 -8.41 14.22
N ARG A 246 3.90 -9.16 14.54
CA ARG A 246 3.00 -8.89 15.68
C ARG A 246 3.73 -8.79 17.03
N ALA A 247 4.76 -9.60 17.24
CA ALA A 247 5.54 -9.60 18.48
C ALA A 247 6.37 -8.31 18.67
N GLN A 248 6.62 -7.56 17.62
CA GLN A 248 7.50 -6.39 17.61
C GLN A 248 6.73 -5.07 17.46
N HIS A 249 5.42 -5.11 17.18
CA HIS A 249 4.61 -3.93 16.91
C HIS A 249 3.37 -3.88 17.79
N ASP A 250 3.00 -2.66 18.14
CA ASP A 250 1.78 -2.39 18.89
C ASP A 250 0.55 -2.46 18.00
N LEU A 251 0.68 -1.98 16.77
CA LEU A 251 -0.33 -2.02 15.72
C LEU A 251 0.30 -2.51 14.41
N ILE A 252 -0.50 -3.22 13.59
CA ILE A 252 -0.14 -3.59 12.23
C ILE A 252 -1.24 -3.14 11.28
N ILE A 253 -0.88 -2.27 10.36
CA ILE A 253 -1.76 -1.73 9.33
C ILE A 253 -1.31 -2.30 7.97
N VAL A 254 -2.25 -2.83 7.19
CA VAL A 254 -1.96 -3.36 5.86
C VAL A 254 -2.56 -2.43 4.81
N PHE A 255 -1.71 -1.93 3.92
CA PHE A 255 -2.09 -1.18 2.72
C PHE A 255 -2.15 -2.13 1.53
N VAL A 256 -3.28 -2.14 0.83
CA VAL A 256 -3.47 -3.03 -0.32
C VAL A 256 -3.98 -2.27 -1.53
N HIS A 257 -3.26 -2.36 -2.64
CA HIS A 257 -3.70 -1.82 -3.93
C HIS A 257 -4.29 -2.96 -4.78
N TRP A 258 -5.62 -3.05 -4.88
CA TRP A 258 -6.34 -4.24 -5.37
C TRP A 258 -7.70 -3.95 -6.01
N GLY A 259 -8.35 -4.98 -6.51
CA GLY A 259 -9.73 -4.92 -7.02
C GLY A 259 -9.79 -4.52 -8.48
N GLU A 260 -10.97 -4.15 -8.93
CA GLU A 260 -11.25 -3.69 -10.29
C GLU A 260 -11.60 -2.21 -10.28
N GLU A 261 -11.12 -1.46 -11.28
CA GLU A 261 -11.44 -0.05 -11.43
C GLU A 261 -12.95 0.17 -11.54
N TYR A 262 -13.45 1.15 -10.82
CA TYR A 262 -14.85 1.58 -10.79
C TYR A 262 -15.86 0.55 -10.29
N ALA A 263 -15.40 -0.57 -9.74
CA ALA A 263 -16.28 -1.53 -9.09
C ALA A 263 -16.71 -1.01 -7.70
N ASP A 264 -18.01 -1.05 -7.42
CA ASP A 264 -18.59 -0.60 -6.15
C ASP A 264 -18.38 -1.60 -5.02
N ASP A 265 -18.42 -2.89 -5.34
CA ASP A 265 -18.32 -3.96 -4.37
C ASP A 265 -16.97 -4.66 -4.40
N PRO A 266 -16.38 -4.97 -3.23
CA PRO A 266 -15.18 -5.80 -3.18
C PRO A 266 -15.50 -7.23 -3.62
N ALA A 267 -14.65 -7.80 -4.49
CA ALA A 267 -14.80 -9.16 -4.94
C ALA A 267 -14.68 -10.18 -3.78
N PRO A 268 -15.30 -11.37 -3.85
CA PRO A 268 -15.24 -12.36 -2.78
C PRO A 268 -13.83 -12.78 -2.37
N HIS A 269 -12.87 -12.79 -3.31
CA HIS A 269 -11.48 -13.11 -3.01
C HIS A 269 -10.78 -11.98 -2.21
N GLN A 270 -11.11 -10.70 -2.46
CA GLN A 270 -10.63 -9.58 -1.66
C GLN A 270 -11.13 -9.67 -0.22
N ARG A 271 -12.41 -10.00 -0.03
CA ARG A 271 -12.99 -10.18 1.31
C ARG A 271 -12.35 -11.34 2.08
N ARG A 272 -12.09 -12.47 1.43
CA ARG A 272 -11.37 -13.60 2.06
C ARG A 272 -9.96 -13.21 2.46
N ALA A 273 -9.23 -12.57 1.54
CA ALA A 273 -7.86 -12.10 1.80
C ALA A 273 -7.80 -11.13 2.98
N ALA A 274 -8.67 -10.10 3.00
CA ALA A 274 -8.72 -9.13 4.09
C ALA A 274 -8.97 -9.79 5.46
N LYS A 275 -9.92 -10.72 5.53
CA LYS A 275 -10.23 -11.44 6.77
C LYS A 275 -9.06 -12.29 7.24
N ALA A 276 -8.38 -12.99 6.35
CA ALA A 276 -7.18 -13.75 6.70
C ALA A 276 -6.09 -12.85 7.29
N LEU A 277 -5.83 -11.67 6.69
CA LEU A 277 -4.84 -10.72 7.22
C LEU A 277 -5.20 -10.23 8.64
N LEU A 278 -6.48 -9.93 8.90
CA LEU A 278 -6.97 -9.53 10.24
C LEU A 278 -6.88 -10.69 11.25
N ASP A 279 -7.24 -11.90 10.85
CA ASP A 279 -7.17 -13.10 11.70
C ASP A 279 -5.72 -13.44 12.10
N HIS A 280 -4.74 -13.09 11.26
CA HIS A 280 -3.31 -13.28 11.54
C HIS A 280 -2.64 -12.07 12.22
N GLY A 281 -3.41 -11.08 12.65
CA GLY A 281 -2.92 -10.05 13.55
C GLY A 281 -2.79 -8.65 12.97
N ALA A 282 -3.26 -8.38 11.74
CA ALA A 282 -3.47 -7.01 11.31
C ALA A 282 -4.59 -6.35 12.14
N ASP A 283 -4.46 -5.07 12.41
CA ASP A 283 -5.46 -4.30 13.14
C ASP A 283 -6.40 -3.55 12.19
N LEU A 284 -5.90 -3.20 11.01
CA LEU A 284 -6.66 -2.52 9.96
C LEU A 284 -6.11 -2.89 8.58
N VAL A 285 -7.01 -3.04 7.59
CA VAL A 285 -6.67 -3.18 6.18
C VAL A 285 -7.25 -1.97 5.44
N VAL A 286 -6.40 -1.25 4.68
CA VAL A 286 -6.78 -0.06 3.92
C VAL A 286 -6.52 -0.31 2.44
N GLY A 287 -7.58 -0.32 1.65
CA GLY A 287 -7.56 -0.65 0.22
C GLY A 287 -7.58 0.57 -0.68
N HIS A 288 -7.01 0.39 -1.89
CA HIS A 288 -6.80 1.37 -2.94
C HIS A 288 -6.97 0.73 -4.32
N HIS A 289 -6.95 1.49 -5.39
CA HIS A 289 -7.05 1.11 -6.80
C HIS A 289 -8.43 1.22 -7.45
N PRO A 290 -9.58 0.88 -6.84
CA PRO A 290 -10.86 0.99 -7.55
C PRO A 290 -11.21 2.40 -8.03
N HIS A 291 -10.51 3.45 -7.56
CA HIS A 291 -10.76 4.87 -7.88
C HIS A 291 -12.17 5.36 -7.52
N VAL A 292 -12.90 4.56 -6.77
CA VAL A 292 -14.20 4.87 -6.16
C VAL A 292 -14.22 4.37 -4.73
N LEU A 293 -15.06 4.97 -3.89
CA LEU A 293 -15.30 4.44 -2.56
C LEU A 293 -15.88 3.03 -2.64
N GLN A 294 -15.35 2.13 -1.83
CA GLN A 294 -15.98 0.85 -1.49
C GLN A 294 -16.29 0.80 0.00
N GLY A 295 -17.12 -0.15 0.41
CA GLY A 295 -17.60 -0.25 1.77
C GLY A 295 -16.51 -0.51 2.80
N ILE A 296 -16.87 -0.29 4.07
CA ILE A 296 -16.07 -0.66 5.23
C ILE A 296 -16.70 -1.91 5.88
N GLU A 297 -15.90 -2.92 6.20
CA GLU A 297 -16.32 -4.16 6.86
C GLU A 297 -15.64 -4.29 8.22
N ARG A 298 -16.43 -4.59 9.27
CA ARG A 298 -15.89 -4.96 10.59
C ARG A 298 -15.53 -6.43 10.59
N HIS A 299 -14.39 -6.79 11.16
CA HIS A 299 -14.00 -8.18 11.36
C HIS A 299 -13.24 -8.35 12.68
N GLY A 300 -13.84 -9.08 13.61
CA GLY A 300 -13.25 -9.25 14.93
C GLY A 300 -12.96 -7.91 15.62
N ARG A 301 -11.71 -7.71 16.04
CA ARG A 301 -11.23 -6.48 16.69
C ARG A 301 -10.81 -5.39 15.71
N GLY A 302 -10.77 -5.67 14.41
CA GLY A 302 -10.31 -4.77 13.37
C GLY A 302 -11.37 -4.46 12.31
N ALA A 303 -10.93 -3.83 11.25
CA ALA A 303 -11.78 -3.46 10.11
C ALA A 303 -11.01 -3.48 8.79
N VAL A 304 -11.77 -3.51 7.71
CA VAL A 304 -11.30 -3.32 6.33
C VAL A 304 -12.02 -2.13 5.73
N ALA A 305 -11.29 -1.14 5.23
CA ALA A 305 -11.80 -0.18 4.25
C ALA A 305 -11.36 -0.67 2.87
N TYR A 306 -12.28 -1.17 2.06
CA TYR A 306 -11.93 -1.83 0.79
C TYR A 306 -11.37 -0.89 -0.27
N SER A 307 -11.85 0.36 -0.31
CA SER A 307 -11.28 1.45 -1.09
C SER A 307 -11.68 2.80 -0.54
N LEU A 308 -10.72 3.70 -0.40
CA LEU A 308 -10.97 5.12 -0.06
C LEU A 308 -11.16 5.99 -1.30
N GLY A 309 -11.14 5.39 -2.51
CA GLY A 309 -11.26 6.12 -3.77
C GLY A 309 -10.08 7.03 -4.06
N ASN A 310 -10.28 8.00 -4.93
CA ASN A 310 -9.29 9.02 -5.24
C ASN A 310 -9.19 10.06 -4.13
N PHE A 311 -8.04 10.70 -3.97
CA PHE A 311 -7.89 11.82 -3.02
C PHE A 311 -7.33 13.08 -3.68
N LEU A 312 -6.16 12.99 -4.33
CA LEU A 312 -5.68 14.02 -5.23
C LEU A 312 -5.61 13.40 -6.62
N PHE A 313 -6.59 13.73 -7.47
CA PHE A 313 -6.74 13.02 -8.73
C PHE A 313 -7.52 13.85 -9.73
N GLU A 314 -7.16 13.77 -11.01
CA GLU A 314 -7.99 14.33 -12.05
C GLU A 314 -9.10 13.34 -12.42
N ASN A 315 -10.34 13.68 -12.10
CA ASN A 315 -11.48 12.91 -12.57
C ASN A 315 -12.63 13.83 -13.00
N THR A 316 -13.20 13.52 -14.16
CA THR A 316 -14.33 14.27 -14.72
C THR A 316 -15.68 13.70 -14.30
N ASN A 317 -15.73 12.45 -13.87
CA ASN A 317 -16.95 11.74 -13.49
C ASN A 317 -17.33 12.04 -12.04
N ASP A 318 -18.63 12.03 -11.72
CA ASP A 318 -19.13 12.41 -10.41
C ASP A 318 -18.79 11.40 -9.31
N ILE A 319 -18.94 10.10 -9.58
CA ILE A 319 -18.71 9.06 -8.57
C ILE A 319 -17.23 8.97 -8.13
N PRO A 320 -16.24 8.92 -9.04
CA PRO A 320 -14.83 8.88 -8.65
C PRO A 320 -14.31 10.13 -7.93
N ARG A 321 -15.09 11.20 -7.86
CA ARG A 321 -14.78 12.41 -7.10
C ARG A 321 -15.23 12.32 -5.64
N LEU A 322 -16.12 11.39 -5.31
CA LEU A 322 -16.55 11.14 -3.94
C LEU A 322 -15.46 10.37 -3.21
N THR A 323 -14.99 10.90 -2.10
CA THR A 323 -13.88 10.36 -1.32
C THR A 323 -14.08 10.66 0.16
N GLY A 324 -13.08 10.35 0.98
CA GLY A 324 -13.10 10.69 2.39
C GLY A 324 -11.76 10.50 3.06
N VAL A 325 -11.69 10.98 4.28
CA VAL A 325 -10.58 10.80 5.19
C VAL A 325 -11.01 9.80 6.26
N LEU A 326 -10.31 8.68 6.37
CA LEU A 326 -10.58 7.64 7.36
C LEU A 326 -9.66 7.83 8.56
N ARG A 327 -10.22 8.01 9.75
CA ARG A 327 -9.46 8.15 11.00
C ARG A 327 -9.72 6.97 11.90
N ALA A 328 -8.66 6.30 12.33
CA ALA A 328 -8.70 5.23 13.32
C ALA A 328 -8.07 5.72 14.63
N ARG A 329 -8.82 5.61 15.72
CA ARG A 329 -8.34 5.90 17.07
C ARG A 329 -8.14 4.59 17.83
N PHE A 330 -6.95 4.41 18.37
CA PHE A 330 -6.61 3.25 19.21
C PHE A 330 -6.38 3.70 20.65
N THR A 331 -6.91 2.92 21.60
CA THR A 331 -6.66 3.13 23.04
C THR A 331 -5.22 2.75 23.41
N ALA A 332 -4.76 3.18 24.58
CA ALA A 332 -3.45 2.79 25.12
C ALA A 332 -3.25 1.27 25.19
N GLU A 333 -4.34 0.50 25.32
CA GLU A 333 -4.39 -0.97 25.39
C GLU A 333 -4.36 -1.63 23.99
N ARG A 334 -4.12 -0.87 22.92
CA ARG A 334 -4.04 -1.34 21.52
C ARG A 334 -5.39 -1.79 20.93
N CYS A 335 -6.49 -1.27 21.41
CA CYS A 335 -7.81 -1.58 20.91
C CYS A 335 -8.27 -0.50 19.93
N LEU A 336 -8.80 -0.88 18.78
CA LEU A 336 -9.50 0.05 17.91
C LEU A 336 -10.74 0.57 18.64
N GLU A 337 -10.72 1.83 19.03
CA GLU A 337 -11.80 2.47 19.78
C GLU A 337 -12.87 2.97 18.82
N THR A 338 -12.46 3.74 17.82
CA THR A 338 -13.35 4.29 16.79
C THR A 338 -12.68 4.27 15.43
N LEU A 339 -13.50 4.10 14.41
CA LEU A 339 -13.14 4.29 13.01
C LEU A 339 -14.12 5.31 12.42
N THR A 340 -13.63 6.50 12.11
CA THR A 340 -14.45 7.62 11.65
C THR A 340 -14.13 7.96 10.19
N PHE A 341 -15.15 7.94 9.35
CA PHE A 341 -15.09 8.38 7.97
C PHE A 341 -15.57 9.84 7.87
N HIS A 342 -14.67 10.72 7.48
CA HIS A 342 -14.95 12.14 7.22
C HIS A 342 -15.20 12.31 5.73
N PRO A 343 -16.43 12.67 5.32
CA PRO A 343 -16.77 12.86 3.92
C PRO A 343 -15.94 13.95 3.26
N ALA A 344 -15.42 13.66 2.07
CA ALA A 344 -14.70 14.61 1.23
C ALA A 344 -15.08 14.43 -0.24
N TYR A 345 -14.73 15.40 -1.06
CA TYR A 345 -14.85 15.27 -2.52
C TYR A 345 -13.75 16.04 -3.23
N ILE A 346 -13.41 15.63 -4.45
CA ILE A 346 -12.44 16.32 -5.29
C ILE A 346 -13.15 17.41 -6.08
N LYS A 347 -12.69 18.65 -5.96
CA LYS A 347 -13.17 19.76 -6.79
C LYS A 347 -12.91 19.49 -8.27
N ARG A 348 -13.77 20.00 -9.15
CA ARG A 348 -13.55 19.95 -10.61
C ARG A 348 -12.46 20.94 -11.02
N THR A 349 -11.98 20.78 -12.24
CA THR A 349 -11.08 21.76 -12.88
C THR A 349 -11.55 23.21 -12.62
N PRO A 350 -10.65 24.14 -12.32
CA PRO A 350 -9.18 23.99 -12.38
C PRO A 350 -8.54 23.35 -11.14
N SER A 351 -9.20 23.33 -9.99
CA SER A 351 -8.59 23.07 -8.69
C SER A 351 -8.18 21.60 -8.47
N LYS A 352 -8.99 20.61 -8.89
CA LYS A 352 -8.69 19.15 -8.84
C LYS A 352 -8.19 18.61 -7.49
N HIS A 353 -8.44 19.28 -6.36
CA HIS A 353 -7.96 18.91 -5.03
C HIS A 353 -9.11 18.52 -4.08
N PRO A 354 -8.82 17.73 -3.04
CA PRO A 354 -9.81 17.29 -2.07
C PRO A 354 -10.25 18.44 -1.14
N VAL A 355 -11.53 18.45 -0.81
CA VAL A 355 -12.10 19.38 0.19
C VAL A 355 -13.11 18.62 1.06
N PRO A 356 -13.36 19.07 2.29
CA PRO A 356 -14.43 18.52 3.13
C PRO A 356 -15.78 18.61 2.43
N ALA A 357 -16.54 17.53 2.45
CA ALA A 357 -17.88 17.49 1.91
C ALA A 357 -18.89 17.85 3.01
N THR A 358 -19.55 18.99 2.86
CA THR A 358 -20.59 19.47 3.78
C THR A 358 -21.93 19.63 3.08
N GLY A 359 -23.02 19.83 3.85
CA GLY A 359 -24.34 20.07 3.31
C GLY A 359 -24.83 18.97 2.36
N GLY A 360 -25.29 19.34 1.16
CA GLY A 360 -25.79 18.39 0.14
C GLY A 360 -24.74 17.40 -0.34
N MET A 361 -23.50 17.86 -0.57
CA MET A 361 -22.39 17.01 -0.97
C MET A 361 -22.00 16.03 0.16
N GLY A 362 -21.93 16.51 1.41
CA GLY A 362 -21.68 15.66 2.57
C GLY A 362 -22.73 14.57 2.71
N LYS A 363 -24.02 14.91 2.53
CA LYS A 363 -25.12 13.93 2.53
C LYS A 363 -24.93 12.86 1.43
N GLN A 364 -24.53 13.26 0.23
CA GLN A 364 -24.29 12.33 -0.89
C GLN A 364 -23.16 11.37 -0.59
N VAL A 365 -22.01 11.86 -0.09
CA VAL A 365 -20.84 11.01 0.23
C VAL A 365 -21.18 10.05 1.37
N ARG A 366 -21.86 10.51 2.42
CA ARG A 366 -22.31 9.64 3.53
C ARG A 366 -23.29 8.57 3.06
N ALA A 367 -24.28 8.93 2.25
CA ALA A 367 -25.22 7.96 1.68
C ALA A 367 -24.48 6.88 0.90
N ARG A 368 -23.54 7.28 0.04
CA ARG A 368 -22.70 6.37 -0.73
C ARG A 368 -21.93 5.39 0.15
N MET A 369 -21.20 5.89 1.17
CA MET A 369 -20.45 5.03 2.08
C MET A 369 -21.36 4.08 2.86
N THR A 370 -22.53 4.55 3.30
CA THR A 370 -23.50 3.73 4.01
C THR A 370 -24.06 2.62 3.12
N GLU A 371 -24.44 2.93 1.87
CA GLU A 371 -24.95 1.98 0.90
C GLU A 371 -23.92 0.89 0.59
N LEU A 372 -22.65 1.26 0.36
CA LEU A 372 -21.55 0.33 0.07
C LEU A 372 -21.18 -0.56 1.26
N SER A 373 -21.42 -0.11 2.48
CA SER A 373 -21.07 -0.85 3.70
C SER A 373 -22.21 -1.76 4.20
N ALA A 374 -23.44 -1.49 3.83
CA ALA A 374 -24.60 -2.27 4.26
C ALA A 374 -24.52 -3.77 3.86
N PRO A 375 -24.14 -4.13 2.61
CA PRO A 375 -23.95 -5.55 2.22
C PRO A 375 -22.80 -6.24 2.99
N LEU A 376 -21.93 -5.46 3.64
CA LEU A 376 -20.81 -5.94 4.46
C LEU A 376 -21.20 -6.02 5.96
N ALA A 377 -22.50 -5.97 6.27
CA ALA A 377 -23.04 -5.98 7.63
C ALA A 377 -22.49 -4.87 8.53
N THR A 378 -22.18 -3.71 7.95
CA THR A 378 -21.65 -2.54 8.66
C THR A 378 -22.66 -1.40 8.62
N SER A 379 -22.99 -0.86 9.79
CA SER A 379 -23.81 0.33 9.98
C SER A 379 -23.04 1.38 10.77
N PHE A 380 -23.20 2.65 10.42
CA PHE A 380 -22.52 3.77 11.05
C PHE A 380 -23.45 4.55 11.96
N GLU A 381 -22.88 5.15 12.99
CA GLU A 381 -23.48 6.25 13.73
C GLU A 381 -23.10 7.58 13.07
N LEU A 382 -24.06 8.49 12.98
CA LEU A 382 -23.81 9.84 12.50
C LEU A 382 -23.34 10.73 13.65
N GLN A 383 -22.14 11.24 13.58
CA GLN A 383 -21.55 12.19 14.53
C GLN A 383 -21.21 13.51 13.81
N GLY A 384 -22.08 14.51 13.93
CA GLY A 384 -22.00 15.72 13.12
C GLY A 384 -22.15 15.41 11.64
N GLU A 385 -21.14 15.73 10.85
CA GLU A 385 -21.09 15.42 9.41
C GLU A 385 -20.36 14.09 9.10
N ASN A 386 -19.93 13.33 10.13
CA ASN A 386 -19.08 12.16 9.96
C ASN A 386 -19.84 10.84 10.22
N LEU A 387 -19.37 9.75 9.61
CA LEU A 387 -19.85 8.41 9.86
C LEU A 387 -18.86 7.70 10.79
N THR A 388 -19.31 7.23 11.94
CA THR A 388 -18.44 6.60 12.96
C THR A 388 -18.87 5.17 13.24
N LEU A 389 -17.88 4.30 13.31
CA LEU A 389 -17.98 2.95 13.87
C LEU A 389 -17.29 2.96 15.23
N GLY A 390 -18.01 2.60 16.27
CA GLY A 390 -17.48 2.42 17.61
C GLY A 390 -17.65 0.99 18.10
N SER A 391 -17.33 0.77 19.38
CA SER A 391 -17.56 -0.49 20.08
C SER A 391 -16.89 -1.72 19.44
N PHE A 392 -15.63 -1.59 19.05
CA PHE A 392 -14.84 -2.74 18.64
C PHE A 392 -14.50 -3.61 19.84
N PRO A 393 -14.53 -4.95 19.71
CA PRO A 393 -14.09 -5.83 20.79
C PRO A 393 -12.65 -5.52 21.18
N CYS A 394 -12.43 -5.22 22.45
CA CYS A 394 -11.10 -5.02 22.99
C CYS A 394 -10.67 -6.28 23.74
N THR A 395 -10.07 -7.23 23.02
CA THR A 395 -9.29 -8.27 23.67
C THR A 395 -7.84 -7.86 23.49
N PRO A 396 -7.14 -7.46 24.57
CA PRO A 396 -5.70 -7.19 24.47
C PRO A 396 -5.04 -8.38 23.79
N ALA A 397 -4.12 -8.14 22.87
CA ALA A 397 -3.31 -9.20 22.30
C ALA A 397 -2.44 -9.78 23.42
N THR A 398 -3.02 -10.66 24.22
CA THR A 398 -2.26 -11.62 25.01
C THR A 398 -1.50 -12.44 23.98
N ALA A 399 -0.18 -12.49 24.14
CA ALA A 399 0.73 -13.22 23.28
C ALA A 399 0.09 -14.52 22.78
N LEU A 400 -0.14 -14.58 21.45
CA LEU A 400 -0.40 -15.81 20.73
C LEU A 400 0.92 -16.56 20.57
#